data_06ef690abadafd75fe07c236843cff14
#
_entry.id   06ef690abadafd75fe07c236843cff14
#
_cell.length_a   1.000
_cell.length_b   1.000
_cell.length_c   1.000
_cell.angle_alpha   90.00
_cell.angle_beta   90.00
_cell.angle_gamma   90.00
#
_symmetry.space_group_name_H-M   'P 1'
#
loop_
_entity.id
_entity.type
_entity.pdbx_description
1 polymer ?
#
loop_
_entity_poly.entity_id
_entity_poly.type
_entity_poly.pdbx_seq_one_letter_code
_entity_poly.pdbx_strand_id
1 'polypeptide(L)'
;QAFKGFENLSNPWGLASNTRGDWFKELGVQTPEENPDFEYLFYVGCAGSFDDRYKKVTIAFTKLLQKAGVNFVCLGDDEMCCGETARRLGNEYLAQHMINFNLEMFDTIGVKKIITACPHCFNTLKNEYPQFGKGFEVIHHTEMIRELTRKGAFKGGKKFSGKGPLVYHDSCYLGRYNDLYETPRDIAR
;
A
#
# COMPACT_ATOMS: atom_id res chain seq x y z
N GLN A 1 -5.15 -14.94 -18.66
CA GLN A 1 -4.68 -15.59 -17.42
C GLN A 1 -4.91 -14.66 -16.20
N ALA A 2 -4.60 -13.35 -16.30
CA ALA A 2 -4.77 -12.42 -15.19
C ALA A 2 -6.23 -12.32 -14.69
N PHE A 3 -7.23 -12.27 -15.57
CA PHE A 3 -8.65 -12.20 -15.16
C PHE A 3 -9.08 -13.42 -14.34
N LYS A 4 -8.64 -14.63 -14.69
CA LYS A 4 -8.90 -15.83 -13.88
C LYS A 4 -8.31 -15.73 -12.48
N GLY A 5 -7.14 -15.10 -12.35
CA GLY A 5 -6.52 -14.81 -11.05
C GLY A 5 -7.36 -13.84 -10.21
N PHE A 6 -7.88 -12.79 -10.82
CA PHE A 6 -8.77 -11.86 -10.13
C PHE A 6 -10.10 -12.51 -9.71
N GLU A 7 -10.76 -13.22 -10.63
CA GLU A 7 -12.06 -13.85 -10.39
C GLU A 7 -12.03 -14.92 -9.30
N ASN A 8 -10.96 -15.72 -9.26
CA ASN A 8 -10.88 -16.86 -8.34
C ASN A 8 -10.04 -16.59 -7.08
N LEU A 9 -9.09 -15.67 -7.14
CA LEU A 9 -8.06 -15.49 -6.11
C LEU A 9 -7.83 -14.02 -5.74
N SER A 10 -8.65 -13.12 -6.26
CA SER A 10 -8.63 -11.68 -5.95
C SER A 10 -7.29 -10.97 -6.19
N ASN A 11 -6.43 -11.53 -7.06
CA ASN A 11 -5.15 -10.95 -7.41
C ASN A 11 -4.66 -11.34 -8.82
N PRO A 12 -3.87 -10.47 -9.49
CA PRO A 12 -3.39 -10.71 -10.85
C PRO A 12 -2.31 -11.80 -10.96
N TRP A 13 -1.67 -12.16 -9.84
CA TRP A 13 -0.65 -13.23 -9.81
C TRP A 13 -1.25 -14.63 -9.88
N GLY A 14 -2.55 -14.76 -9.52
CA GLY A 14 -3.19 -16.08 -9.44
C GLY A 14 -2.62 -16.93 -8.30
N LEU A 15 -2.13 -16.30 -7.25
CA LEU A 15 -1.65 -16.96 -6.03
C LEU A 15 -2.75 -17.02 -4.98
N ALA A 16 -2.69 -18.04 -4.13
CA ALA A 16 -3.71 -18.26 -3.10
C ALA A 16 -3.82 -17.08 -2.13
N SER A 17 -5.06 -16.58 -1.91
CA SER A 17 -5.32 -15.41 -1.06
C SER A 17 -4.85 -15.62 0.37
N ASN A 18 -4.97 -16.84 0.90
CA ASN A 18 -4.52 -17.22 2.24
C ASN A 18 -3.01 -17.20 2.46
N THR A 19 -2.23 -16.86 1.44
CA THR A 19 -0.77 -16.64 1.55
C THR A 19 -0.40 -15.17 1.48
N ARG A 20 -1.41 -14.30 1.36
CA ARG A 20 -1.20 -12.86 1.19
C ARG A 20 -0.57 -12.21 2.43
N GLY A 21 -0.96 -12.68 3.61
CA GLY A 21 -0.46 -12.23 4.90
C GLY A 21 0.80 -12.93 5.41
N ASP A 22 1.36 -13.89 4.70
CA ASP A 22 2.52 -14.66 5.21
C ASP A 22 3.72 -13.79 5.58
N TRP A 23 3.90 -12.66 4.91
CA TRP A 23 5.04 -11.76 5.12
C TRP A 23 5.04 -11.07 6.49
N PHE A 24 3.89 -10.91 7.14
CA PHE A 24 3.81 -10.17 8.40
C PHE A 24 3.62 -11.05 9.66
N LYS A 25 3.36 -12.34 9.51
CA LYS A 25 3.12 -13.27 10.62
C LYS A 25 4.21 -13.23 11.69
N GLU A 26 5.48 -13.06 11.27
CA GLU A 26 6.62 -12.98 12.17
C GLU A 26 6.93 -11.55 12.68
N LEU A 27 6.21 -10.53 12.18
CA LEU A 27 6.50 -9.12 12.48
C LEU A 27 5.63 -8.56 13.61
N GLY A 28 4.66 -9.34 14.13
CA GLY A 28 3.73 -8.88 15.17
C GLY A 28 2.86 -7.70 14.72
N VAL A 29 2.51 -7.64 13.44
CA VAL A 29 1.57 -6.65 12.91
C VAL A 29 0.16 -7.09 13.28
N GLN A 30 -0.63 -6.16 13.78
CA GLN A 30 -2.01 -6.41 14.19
C GLN A 30 -2.99 -6.32 13.02
N THR A 31 -4.07 -7.09 13.10
CA THR A 31 -5.25 -6.95 12.26
C THR A 31 -6.23 -5.93 12.85
N PRO A 32 -7.24 -5.47 12.09
CA PRO A 32 -8.28 -4.59 12.62
C PRO A 32 -9.07 -5.18 13.81
N GLU A 33 -9.21 -6.51 13.85
CA GLU A 33 -9.87 -7.21 14.97
C GLU A 33 -9.04 -7.16 16.24
N GLU A 34 -7.72 -7.27 16.13
CA GLU A 34 -6.78 -7.21 17.25
C GLU A 34 -6.53 -5.78 17.74
N ASN A 35 -6.71 -4.78 16.88
CA ASN A 35 -6.54 -3.36 17.19
C ASN A 35 -7.64 -2.51 16.51
N PRO A 36 -8.85 -2.45 17.08
CA PRO A 36 -9.96 -1.70 16.48
C PRO A 36 -9.78 -0.17 16.53
N ASP A 37 -8.89 0.34 17.38
CA ASP A 37 -8.60 1.77 17.54
C ASP A 37 -7.41 2.23 16.68
N PHE A 38 -7.15 1.55 15.59
CA PHE A 38 -6.05 1.91 14.68
C PHE A 38 -6.25 3.30 14.03
N GLU A 39 -5.15 3.98 13.75
CA GLU A 39 -5.17 5.25 13.02
C GLU A 39 -5.06 5.05 11.51
N TYR A 40 -4.23 4.10 11.08
CA TYR A 40 -3.95 3.86 9.67
C TYR A 40 -4.19 2.41 9.28
N LEU A 41 -4.81 2.22 8.13
CA LEU A 41 -4.74 0.95 7.40
C LEU A 41 -3.50 0.98 6.50
N PHE A 42 -2.54 0.09 6.71
CA PHE A 42 -1.48 -0.14 5.74
C PHE A 42 -1.96 -1.12 4.68
N TYR A 43 -2.43 -0.55 3.56
CA TYR A 43 -2.87 -1.30 2.39
C TYR A 43 -1.64 -1.70 1.55
N VAL A 44 -1.27 -2.96 1.62
CA VAL A 44 -0.01 -3.50 1.07
C VAL A 44 -0.06 -3.62 -0.44
N GLY A 45 -1.20 -4.03 -0.97
CA GLY A 45 -1.39 -4.30 -2.39
C GLY A 45 -0.77 -5.62 -2.84
N CYS A 46 -1.18 -6.07 -4.03
CA CYS A 46 -0.78 -7.38 -4.55
C CYS A 46 0.74 -7.52 -4.73
N ALA A 47 1.41 -6.49 -5.26
CA ALA A 47 2.87 -6.52 -5.45
C ALA A 47 3.61 -6.65 -4.11
N GLY A 48 3.17 -5.90 -3.09
CA GLY A 48 3.76 -5.94 -1.75
C GLY A 48 3.61 -7.29 -1.06
N SER A 49 2.53 -8.02 -1.38
CA SER A 49 2.22 -9.31 -0.78
C SER A 49 2.84 -10.50 -1.52
N PHE A 50 2.98 -10.43 -2.85
CA PHE A 50 3.32 -11.60 -3.66
C PHE A 50 4.66 -11.52 -4.38
N ASP A 51 5.18 -10.32 -4.69
CA ASP A 51 6.48 -10.19 -5.34
C ASP A 51 7.61 -10.27 -4.31
N ASP A 52 8.53 -11.22 -4.48
CA ASP A 52 9.60 -11.49 -3.49
C ASP A 52 10.57 -10.32 -3.29
N ARG A 53 10.76 -9.49 -4.30
CA ARG A 53 11.59 -8.29 -4.17
C ARG A 53 10.82 -7.19 -3.45
N TYR A 54 9.56 -7.01 -3.81
CA TYR A 54 8.73 -5.96 -3.23
C TYR A 54 8.32 -6.27 -1.78
N LYS A 55 8.15 -7.53 -1.40
CA LYS A 55 7.98 -7.97 0.00
C LYS A 55 9.06 -7.41 0.92
N LYS A 56 10.31 -7.32 0.45
CA LYS A 56 11.42 -6.74 1.24
C LYS A 56 11.16 -5.27 1.55
N VAL A 57 10.58 -4.52 0.61
CA VAL A 57 10.17 -3.12 0.81
C VAL A 57 9.03 -3.05 1.83
N THR A 58 8.01 -3.90 1.66
CA THR A 58 6.88 -4.01 2.58
C THR A 58 7.35 -4.27 4.02
N ILE A 59 8.19 -5.28 4.22
CA ILE A 59 8.77 -5.64 5.53
C ILE A 59 9.59 -4.49 6.11
N ALA A 60 10.43 -3.84 5.29
CA ALA A 60 11.27 -2.74 5.74
C ALA A 60 10.40 -1.53 6.17
N PHE A 61 9.38 -1.20 5.40
CA PHE A 61 8.48 -0.10 5.72
C PHE A 61 7.65 -0.39 6.97
N THR A 62 7.14 -1.61 7.12
CA THR A 62 6.46 -2.06 8.35
C THR A 62 7.33 -1.85 9.59
N LYS A 63 8.60 -2.27 9.53
CA LYS A 63 9.55 -2.05 10.65
C LYS A 63 9.80 -0.56 10.93
N LEU A 64 9.77 0.29 9.91
CA LEU A 64 9.88 1.74 10.09
C LEU A 64 8.64 2.31 10.81
N LEU A 65 7.43 1.88 10.43
CA LEU A 65 6.19 2.29 11.11
C LEU A 65 6.19 1.87 12.58
N GLN A 66 6.53 0.62 12.85
CA GLN A 66 6.63 0.09 14.22
C GLN A 66 7.67 0.87 15.05
N LYS A 67 8.86 1.11 14.50
CA LYS A 67 9.92 1.88 15.17
C LYS A 67 9.51 3.31 15.47
N ALA A 68 8.68 3.90 14.63
CA ALA A 68 8.16 5.26 14.80
C ALA A 68 6.94 5.32 15.74
N GLY A 69 6.43 4.18 16.22
CA GLY A 69 5.25 4.11 17.08
C GLY A 69 3.95 4.49 16.35
N VAL A 70 3.88 4.30 15.03
CA VAL A 70 2.66 4.55 14.26
C VAL A 70 1.62 3.50 14.61
N ASN A 71 0.40 3.92 14.91
CA ASN A 71 -0.72 3.03 15.17
C ASN A 71 -1.37 2.59 13.85
N PHE A 72 -1.04 1.41 13.37
CA PHE A 72 -1.52 0.89 12.09
C PHE A 72 -1.87 -0.60 12.17
N VAL A 73 -2.71 -1.03 11.23
CA VAL A 73 -3.11 -2.42 11.02
C VAL A 73 -2.89 -2.84 9.56
N CYS A 74 -2.85 -4.14 9.32
CA CYS A 74 -2.88 -4.73 7.98
C CYS A 74 -4.04 -5.73 7.89
N LEU A 75 -4.62 -5.87 6.69
CA LEU A 75 -5.71 -6.82 6.45
C LEU A 75 -5.22 -8.27 6.28
N GLY A 76 -3.95 -8.45 5.96
CA GLY A 76 -3.41 -9.79 5.75
C GLY A 76 -4.08 -10.55 4.62
N ASP A 77 -4.58 -11.73 4.94
CA ASP A 77 -5.23 -12.61 3.96
C ASP A 77 -6.58 -12.06 3.47
N ASP A 78 -7.21 -11.16 4.21
CA ASP A 78 -8.50 -10.54 3.85
C ASP A 78 -8.32 -9.37 2.86
N GLU A 79 -7.09 -8.92 2.58
CA GLU A 79 -6.85 -7.85 1.63
C GLU A 79 -7.12 -8.31 0.19
N MET A 80 -8.04 -7.64 -0.52
CA MET A 80 -8.30 -7.84 -1.94
C MET A 80 -7.46 -6.88 -2.80
N CYS A 81 -7.31 -7.16 -4.10
CA CYS A 81 -6.72 -6.20 -5.05
C CYS A 81 -7.53 -4.90 -5.09
N CYS A 82 -6.86 -3.76 -5.27
CA CYS A 82 -7.53 -2.46 -5.38
C CYS A 82 -8.37 -2.27 -6.66
N GLY A 83 -8.34 -3.23 -7.60
CA GLY A 83 -9.09 -3.17 -8.84
C GLY A 83 -8.37 -2.47 -10.01
N GLU A 84 -7.27 -1.77 -9.75
CA GLU A 84 -6.55 -0.97 -10.74
C GLU A 84 -6.19 -1.77 -12.00
N THR A 85 -5.54 -2.89 -11.83
CA THR A 85 -5.07 -3.70 -12.97
C THR A 85 -6.24 -4.27 -13.79
N ALA A 86 -7.34 -4.69 -13.16
CA ALA A 86 -8.54 -5.14 -13.87
C ALA A 86 -9.12 -4.01 -14.73
N ARG A 87 -9.20 -2.79 -14.18
CA ARG A 87 -9.69 -1.59 -14.87
C ARG A 87 -8.80 -1.23 -16.06
N ARG A 88 -7.47 -1.19 -15.88
CA ARG A 88 -6.51 -0.87 -16.96
C ARG A 88 -6.50 -1.92 -18.08
N LEU A 89 -6.82 -3.16 -17.78
CA LEU A 89 -6.97 -4.23 -18.78
C LEU A 89 -8.37 -4.24 -19.44
N GLY A 90 -9.24 -3.29 -19.12
CA GLY A 90 -10.55 -3.10 -19.74
C GLY A 90 -11.69 -3.93 -19.13
N ASN A 91 -11.50 -4.57 -17.98
CA ASN A 91 -12.57 -5.27 -17.28
C ASN A 91 -13.12 -4.39 -16.14
N GLU A 92 -13.97 -3.42 -16.51
CA GLU A 92 -14.57 -2.47 -15.59
C GLU A 92 -15.50 -3.16 -14.57
N TYR A 93 -16.25 -4.17 -15.00
CA TYR A 93 -17.13 -4.93 -14.11
C TYR A 93 -16.35 -5.56 -12.94
N LEU A 94 -15.26 -6.23 -13.27
CA LEU A 94 -14.41 -6.88 -12.25
C LEU A 94 -13.71 -5.85 -11.36
N ALA A 95 -13.28 -4.72 -11.93
CA ALA A 95 -12.71 -3.62 -11.15
C ALA A 95 -13.71 -3.06 -10.14
N GLN A 96 -14.95 -2.78 -10.58
CA GLN A 96 -16.01 -2.29 -9.70
C GLN A 96 -16.37 -3.29 -8.61
N HIS A 97 -16.42 -4.58 -8.93
CA HIS A 97 -16.65 -5.63 -7.92
C HIS A 97 -15.61 -5.57 -6.80
N MET A 98 -14.31 -5.48 -7.15
CA MET A 98 -13.23 -5.38 -6.17
C MET A 98 -13.28 -4.08 -5.38
N ILE A 99 -13.57 -2.96 -6.03
CA ILE A 99 -13.68 -1.65 -5.39
C ILE A 99 -14.82 -1.67 -4.35
N ASN A 100 -16.00 -2.16 -4.73
CA ASN A 100 -17.15 -2.22 -3.84
C ASN A 100 -16.90 -3.13 -2.64
N PHE A 101 -16.30 -4.31 -2.87
CA PHE A 101 -15.91 -5.20 -1.78
C PHE A 101 -14.96 -4.51 -0.78
N ASN A 102 -13.92 -3.84 -1.28
CA ASN A 102 -13.00 -3.11 -0.42
C ASN A 102 -13.71 -1.96 0.33
N LEU A 103 -14.62 -1.23 -0.34
CA LEU A 103 -15.37 -0.14 0.30
C LEU A 103 -16.25 -0.65 1.44
N GLU A 104 -16.98 -1.74 1.23
CA GLU A 104 -17.80 -2.39 2.27
C GLU A 104 -16.95 -2.85 3.45
N MET A 105 -15.81 -3.47 3.19
CA MET A 105 -14.87 -3.89 4.22
C MET A 105 -14.29 -2.68 4.98
N PHE A 106 -13.83 -1.65 4.27
CA PHE A 106 -13.28 -0.44 4.89
C PHE A 106 -14.31 0.29 5.74
N ASP A 107 -15.58 0.30 5.34
CA ASP A 107 -16.67 0.85 6.14
C ASP A 107 -16.91 0.03 7.42
N THR A 108 -16.94 -1.29 7.28
CA THR A 108 -17.18 -2.21 8.40
C THR A 108 -16.12 -2.05 9.50
N ILE A 109 -14.85 -1.90 9.12
CA ILE A 109 -13.74 -1.76 10.08
C ILE A 109 -13.39 -0.29 10.40
N GLY A 110 -14.13 0.67 9.86
CA GLY A 110 -14.00 2.09 10.20
C GLY A 110 -12.76 2.79 9.65
N VAL A 111 -12.24 2.39 8.48
CA VAL A 111 -11.07 3.01 7.85
C VAL A 111 -11.31 4.48 7.56
N LYS A 112 -10.34 5.32 7.95
CA LYS A 112 -10.31 6.77 7.65
C LYS A 112 -9.07 7.15 6.86
N LYS A 113 -7.92 6.57 7.23
CA LYS A 113 -6.62 6.87 6.66
C LYS A 113 -5.95 5.60 6.14
N ILE A 114 -5.40 5.68 4.95
CA ILE A 114 -4.73 4.56 4.28
C ILE A 114 -3.30 4.94 3.95
N ILE A 115 -2.35 4.09 4.30
CA ILE A 115 -0.97 4.18 3.83
C ILE A 115 -0.77 3.08 2.79
N THR A 116 -0.13 3.39 1.67
CA THR A 116 0.29 2.37 0.71
C THR A 116 1.65 2.67 0.12
N ALA A 117 2.40 1.62 -0.20
CA ALA A 117 3.69 1.77 -0.87
C ALA A 117 3.57 1.68 -2.40
N CYS A 118 2.49 1.10 -2.91
CA CYS A 118 2.27 0.93 -4.34
C CYS A 118 1.69 2.19 -4.98
N PRO A 119 2.36 2.82 -5.97
CA PRO A 119 1.85 4.00 -6.66
C PRO A 119 0.51 3.78 -7.38
N HIS A 120 0.27 2.57 -7.88
CA HIS A 120 -0.98 2.19 -8.52
C HIS A 120 -2.13 2.16 -7.50
N CYS A 121 -1.94 1.47 -6.37
CA CYS A 121 -2.92 1.46 -5.29
C CYS A 121 -3.15 2.88 -4.74
N PHE A 122 -2.09 3.68 -4.58
CA PHE A 122 -2.19 5.06 -4.14
C PHE A 122 -3.12 5.88 -5.03
N ASN A 123 -2.89 5.85 -6.34
CA ASN A 123 -3.72 6.59 -7.29
C ASN A 123 -5.19 6.12 -7.27
N THR A 124 -5.40 4.80 -7.28
CA THR A 124 -6.74 4.22 -7.35
C THR A 124 -7.54 4.48 -6.08
N LEU A 125 -6.97 4.25 -4.92
CA LEU A 125 -7.61 4.52 -3.63
C LEU A 125 -7.92 6.00 -3.42
N LYS A 126 -7.02 6.89 -3.86
CA LYS A 126 -7.15 8.34 -3.68
C LYS A 126 -8.10 8.99 -4.67
N ASN A 127 -7.99 8.63 -5.96
CA ASN A 127 -8.64 9.38 -7.05
C ASN A 127 -9.81 8.63 -7.69
N GLU A 128 -9.84 7.30 -7.61
CA GLU A 128 -10.84 6.50 -8.30
C GLU A 128 -11.93 5.98 -7.34
N TYR A 129 -11.58 5.56 -6.12
CA TYR A 129 -12.56 5.12 -5.11
C TYR A 129 -13.64 6.16 -4.77
N PRO A 130 -13.35 7.48 -4.70
CA PRO A 130 -14.39 8.49 -4.49
C PRO A 130 -15.52 8.49 -5.52
N GLN A 131 -15.27 7.97 -6.73
CA GLN A 131 -16.29 7.83 -7.78
C GLN A 131 -17.35 6.78 -7.43
N PHE A 132 -17.08 5.90 -6.45
CA PHE A 132 -17.96 4.84 -5.99
C PHE A 132 -18.58 5.12 -4.61
N GLY A 133 -18.48 6.36 -4.11
CA GLY A 133 -19.25 6.84 -2.96
C GLY A 133 -18.42 7.30 -1.78
N LYS A 134 -17.20 6.81 -1.54
CA LYS A 134 -16.40 7.21 -0.37
C LYS A 134 -14.93 7.44 -0.72
N GLY A 135 -14.42 8.57 -0.26
CA GLY A 135 -12.99 8.92 -0.29
C GLY A 135 -12.32 8.68 1.06
N PHE A 136 -11.00 8.45 1.01
CA PHE A 136 -10.14 8.26 2.17
C PHE A 136 -8.98 9.24 2.13
N GLU A 137 -8.39 9.52 3.28
CA GLU A 137 -7.08 10.15 3.33
C GLU A 137 -6.03 9.10 2.98
N VAL A 138 -5.50 9.17 1.74
CA VAL A 138 -4.52 8.20 1.24
C VAL A 138 -3.15 8.84 1.21
N ILE A 139 -2.18 8.20 1.87
CA ILE A 139 -0.80 8.69 2.03
C ILE A 139 0.14 7.67 1.37
N HIS A 140 1.02 8.13 0.50
CA HIS A 140 2.08 7.27 -0.04
C HIS A 140 3.18 7.07 1.01
N HIS A 141 3.79 5.88 1.05
CA HIS A 141 4.81 5.55 2.06
C HIS A 141 5.97 6.55 2.12
N THR A 142 6.33 7.19 1.00
CA THR A 142 7.37 8.22 0.98
C THR A 142 6.92 9.50 1.70
N GLU A 143 5.64 9.87 1.63
CA GLU A 143 5.12 11.01 2.40
C GLU A 143 5.17 10.72 3.90
N MET A 144 4.77 9.51 4.29
CA MET A 144 4.85 9.05 5.69
C MET A 144 6.29 9.05 6.20
N ILE A 145 7.24 8.49 5.46
CA ILE A 145 8.67 8.48 5.85
C ILE A 145 9.18 9.91 6.02
N ARG A 146 8.87 10.82 5.07
CA ARG A 146 9.28 12.22 5.15
C ARG A 146 8.73 12.90 6.40
N GLU A 147 7.45 12.68 6.69
CA GLU A 147 6.80 13.26 7.87
C GLU A 147 7.43 12.74 9.16
N LEU A 148 7.59 11.43 9.29
CA LEU A 148 8.23 10.80 10.46
C LEU A 148 9.67 11.26 10.65
N THR A 149 10.42 11.44 9.56
CA THR A 149 11.78 11.98 9.60
C THR A 149 11.80 13.42 10.11
N ARG A 150 10.88 14.27 9.62
CA ARG A 150 10.74 15.66 10.09
C ARG A 150 10.32 15.77 11.56
N LYS A 151 9.53 14.81 12.03
CA LYS A 151 9.15 14.69 13.46
C LYS A 151 10.28 14.12 14.34
N GLY A 152 11.42 13.73 13.76
CA GLY A 152 12.57 13.19 14.50
C GLY A 152 12.37 11.75 14.97
N ALA A 153 11.45 11.00 14.38
CA ALA A 153 11.20 9.59 14.72
C ALA A 153 12.43 8.70 14.42
N PHE A 154 13.26 9.11 13.48
CA PHE A 154 14.47 8.38 13.10
C PHE A 154 15.72 9.19 13.48
N LYS A 155 16.51 8.67 14.40
CA LYS A 155 17.81 9.26 14.78
C LYS A 155 18.91 8.66 13.89
N GLY A 156 19.53 9.51 13.06
CA GLY A 156 20.76 9.23 12.32
C GLY A 156 20.68 7.96 11.42
N GLY A 157 20.65 8.12 10.12
CA GLY A 157 20.82 7.03 9.17
C GLY A 157 22.30 6.84 8.81
N LYS A 158 22.69 5.62 8.41
CA LYS A 158 23.94 5.44 7.70
C LYS A 158 23.79 6.09 6.32
N LYS A 159 24.74 6.93 5.94
CA LYS A 159 24.79 7.43 4.56
C LYS A 159 24.88 6.25 3.61
N PHE A 160 24.14 6.34 2.50
CA PHE A 160 24.24 5.35 1.45
C PHE A 160 25.70 5.26 0.97
N SER A 161 26.28 4.08 1.09
CA SER A 161 27.68 3.82 0.70
C SER A 161 27.80 3.15 -0.66
N GLY A 162 26.78 3.29 -1.53
CA GLY A 162 26.79 2.73 -2.88
C GLY A 162 27.89 3.35 -3.75
N LYS A 163 28.44 2.55 -4.65
CA LYS A 163 29.45 3.02 -5.62
C LYS A 163 28.75 3.66 -6.82
N GLY A 164 28.95 4.97 -6.99
CA GLY A 164 28.51 5.71 -8.16
C GLY A 164 27.24 6.55 -7.96
N PRO A 165 26.81 7.28 -9.01
CA PRO A 165 25.62 8.12 -8.97
C PRO A 165 24.33 7.29 -8.89
N LEU A 166 23.35 7.79 -8.14
CA LEU A 166 22.01 7.23 -8.08
C LEU A 166 21.11 7.97 -9.07
N VAL A 167 20.31 7.21 -9.81
CA VAL A 167 19.26 7.76 -10.66
C VAL A 167 17.92 7.37 -10.04
N TYR A 168 17.08 8.36 -9.75
CA TYR A 168 15.71 8.13 -9.30
C TYR A 168 14.76 8.24 -10.49
N HIS A 169 14.00 7.18 -10.74
CA HIS A 169 12.95 7.17 -11.75
C HIS A 169 11.61 7.52 -11.10
N ASP A 170 11.04 8.66 -11.49
CA ASP A 170 9.72 9.08 -11.00
C ASP A 170 8.63 8.11 -11.50
N SER A 171 7.87 7.55 -10.56
CA SER A 171 6.69 6.76 -10.91
C SER A 171 5.64 7.64 -11.57
N CYS A 172 5.08 7.17 -12.71
CA CYS A 172 4.04 7.90 -13.43
C CYS A 172 2.84 8.24 -12.55
N TYR A 173 2.39 7.29 -11.74
CA TYR A 173 1.24 7.50 -10.86
C TYR A 173 1.51 8.44 -9.69
N LEU A 174 2.74 8.57 -9.22
CA LEU A 174 3.09 9.57 -8.22
C LEU A 174 3.27 10.95 -8.85
N GLY A 175 4.13 11.06 -9.87
CA GLY A 175 4.46 12.33 -10.47
C GLY A 175 3.34 12.85 -11.37
N ARG A 176 3.08 12.19 -12.51
CA ARG A 176 2.18 12.72 -13.55
C ARG A 176 0.71 12.77 -13.12
N TYR A 177 0.24 11.81 -12.33
CA TYR A 177 -1.17 11.73 -11.91
C TYR A 177 -1.45 12.44 -10.59
N ASN A 178 -0.44 12.58 -9.71
CA ASN A 178 -0.64 13.11 -8.35
C ASN A 178 0.31 14.25 -7.98
N ASP A 179 1.13 14.73 -8.93
CA ASP A 179 2.12 15.81 -8.72
C ASP A 179 3.08 15.57 -7.54
N LEU A 180 3.33 14.31 -7.22
CA LEU A 180 4.16 13.89 -6.09
C LEU A 180 5.59 13.57 -6.57
N TYR A 181 6.38 14.61 -6.89
CA TYR A 181 7.75 14.49 -7.37
C TYR A 181 8.78 14.65 -6.25
N GLU A 182 8.65 15.71 -5.44
CA GLU A 182 9.73 16.08 -4.50
C GLU A 182 9.81 15.15 -3.30
N THR A 183 8.70 14.65 -2.80
CA THR A 183 8.71 13.80 -1.59
C THR A 183 9.58 12.55 -1.72
N PRO A 184 9.48 11.74 -2.80
CA PRO A 184 10.36 10.59 -2.96
C PRO A 184 11.83 10.99 -3.17
N ARG A 185 12.08 12.12 -3.83
CA ARG A 185 13.43 12.64 -4.07
C ARG A 185 14.09 13.13 -2.79
N ASP A 186 13.33 13.80 -1.91
CA ASP A 186 13.82 14.27 -0.61
C ASP A 186 14.30 13.12 0.28
N ILE A 187 13.64 11.97 0.19
CA ILE A 187 14.03 10.77 0.96
C ILE A 187 15.28 10.12 0.37
N ALA A 188 15.47 10.22 -0.96
CA ALA A 188 16.62 9.64 -1.64
C ALA A 188 17.91 10.48 -1.49
N ARG A 189 17.81 11.75 -1.10
CA ARG A 189 18.93 12.67 -0.84
C ARG A 189 19.48 12.53 0.58
#